data_938c99a144c1a2f582df314bac2813de
#
_entry.id   938c99a144c1a2f582df314bac2813de
#
_cell.length_a   1.000
_cell.length_b   1.000
_cell.length_c   1.000
_cell.angle_alpha   90.00
_cell.angle_beta   90.00
_cell.angle_gamma   90.00
#
_symmetry.space_group_name_H-M   'P 1'
#
loop_
_entity.id
_entity.type
_entity.pdbx_description
1 polymer ?
#
loop_
_entity_poly.entity_id
_entity_poly.type
_entity_poly.pdbx_seq_one_letter_code
_entity_poly.pdbx_strand_id
1 'polypeptide(L)'
;GVMAVISGWFLTAFTAFIAAGIAVLLCIWFGPIFMVIGGVCVVALLVRSNFFSKDKKVEAMEGFEAGLSKEELRKRFNAAIDRNLKQTIDIFSNTTMNFLSEDYSAVKKDKLEAQELLDHISLLRSQYYLMISHGQGAGKDYDARNYYYRTFSNVKDVAQDLRNTVNQMEQHLANSHSVFKGQLRTNLLKAVDALSNFQKSLSEYVMNGSTTDEVLLRLSNTNLEEVNAFQLELMKEIEVNKMPLHRSELYLSILQLYREIINRYTVIVLLQRELNFMLTERH
;
A
#
# COMPACT_ATOMS: atom_id res chain seq x y z
N GLY A 1 4.19 4.42 -27.02
CA GLY A 1 2.95 4.92 -27.00
C GLY A 1 1.83 4.59 -27.96
N VAL A 2 1.64 5.36 -29.03
CA VAL A 2 0.42 5.31 -29.88
C VAL A 2 0.20 3.94 -30.54
N MET A 3 1.25 3.28 -30.99
CA MET A 3 1.19 1.94 -31.62
C MET A 3 0.66 0.87 -30.64
N ALA A 4 0.99 0.94 -29.37
CA ALA A 4 0.51 -0.04 -28.37
C ALA A 4 -0.99 0.12 -28.08
N VAL A 5 -1.52 1.34 -28.16
CA VAL A 5 -2.97 1.60 -28.00
C VAL A 5 -3.74 1.12 -29.22
N ILE A 6 -3.24 1.40 -30.42
CA ILE A 6 -3.87 0.97 -31.69
C ILE A 6 -3.85 -0.56 -31.80
N SER A 7 -2.73 -1.22 -31.47
CA SER A 7 -2.66 -2.69 -31.46
C SER A 7 -3.57 -3.32 -30.41
N GLY A 8 -3.73 -2.68 -29.25
CA GLY A 8 -4.69 -3.12 -28.22
C GLY A 8 -6.14 -3.07 -28.71
N TRP A 9 -6.53 -2.02 -29.37
CA TRP A 9 -7.89 -1.89 -29.94
C TRP A 9 -8.15 -2.89 -31.05
N PHE A 10 -7.17 -3.10 -31.92
CA PHE A 10 -7.26 -4.10 -33.00
C PHE A 10 -7.38 -5.52 -32.44
N LEU A 11 -6.57 -5.85 -31.44
CA LEU A 11 -6.59 -7.17 -30.80
C LEU A 11 -7.93 -7.40 -30.09
N THR A 12 -8.45 -6.40 -29.38
CA THR A 12 -9.76 -6.50 -28.70
C THR A 12 -10.91 -6.67 -29.69
N ALA A 13 -10.92 -5.92 -30.79
CA ALA A 13 -11.93 -6.05 -31.82
C ALA A 13 -11.84 -7.41 -32.53
N PHE A 14 -10.64 -7.89 -32.79
CA PHE A 14 -10.41 -9.19 -33.45
C PHE A 14 -10.81 -10.37 -32.55
N THR A 15 -10.47 -10.33 -31.28
CA THR A 15 -10.88 -11.35 -30.31
C THR A 15 -12.40 -11.35 -30.08
N ALA A 16 -13.04 -10.17 -30.03
CA ALA A 16 -14.50 -10.07 -29.94
C ALA A 16 -15.20 -10.63 -31.18
N PHE A 17 -14.66 -10.40 -32.38
CA PHE A 17 -15.18 -10.92 -33.64
C PHE A 17 -15.09 -12.46 -33.70
N ILE A 18 -13.93 -13.03 -33.30
CA ILE A 18 -13.76 -14.49 -33.22
C ILE A 18 -14.72 -15.11 -32.22
N ALA A 19 -14.82 -14.51 -31.02
CA ALA A 19 -15.72 -15.00 -29.99
C ALA A 19 -17.20 -14.97 -30.43
N ALA A 20 -17.62 -13.89 -31.12
CA ALA A 20 -18.96 -13.79 -31.70
C ALA A 20 -19.20 -14.83 -32.79
N GLY A 21 -18.23 -15.08 -33.66
CA GLY A 21 -18.30 -16.10 -34.69
C GLY A 21 -18.45 -17.52 -34.12
N ILE A 22 -17.67 -17.85 -33.08
CA ILE A 22 -17.77 -19.13 -32.38
C ILE A 22 -19.15 -19.25 -31.71
N ALA A 23 -19.65 -18.20 -31.06
CA ALA A 23 -20.96 -18.22 -30.43
C ALA A 23 -22.08 -18.45 -31.44
N VAL A 24 -22.02 -17.82 -32.62
CA VAL A 24 -22.99 -18.04 -33.72
C VAL A 24 -22.93 -19.47 -34.23
N LEU A 25 -21.75 -20.05 -34.44
CA LEU A 25 -21.59 -21.43 -34.84
C LEU A 25 -22.19 -22.42 -33.81
N LEU A 26 -21.92 -22.16 -32.55
CA LEU A 26 -22.49 -22.98 -31.45
C LEU A 26 -24.03 -22.87 -31.39
N CYS A 27 -24.57 -21.67 -31.63
CA CYS A 27 -26.02 -21.49 -31.73
C CYS A 27 -26.65 -22.24 -32.90
N ILE A 28 -25.98 -22.31 -34.03
CA ILE A 28 -26.45 -23.10 -35.22
C ILE A 28 -26.43 -24.59 -34.95
N TRP A 29 -25.43 -25.08 -34.23
CA TRP A 29 -25.26 -26.51 -33.90
C TRP A 29 -26.17 -27.01 -32.77
N PHE A 30 -26.29 -26.22 -31.72
CA PHE A 30 -26.99 -26.61 -30.48
C PHE A 30 -28.38 -25.95 -30.31
N GLY A 31 -28.75 -25.06 -31.26
CA GLY A 31 -30.06 -24.40 -31.26
C GLY A 31 -30.23 -23.32 -30.17
N PRO A 32 -31.46 -22.79 -29.99
CA PRO A 32 -31.72 -21.65 -29.09
C PRO A 32 -31.50 -21.98 -27.60
N ILE A 33 -31.47 -23.26 -27.22
CA ILE A 33 -31.19 -23.70 -25.85
C ILE A 33 -29.79 -23.27 -25.40
N PHE A 34 -28.81 -23.26 -26.30
CA PHE A 34 -27.45 -22.81 -26.01
C PHE A 34 -27.38 -21.33 -25.63
N MET A 35 -28.19 -20.49 -26.28
CA MET A 35 -28.26 -19.06 -25.92
C MET A 35 -28.79 -18.85 -24.51
N VAL A 36 -29.80 -19.61 -24.11
CA VAL A 36 -30.38 -19.51 -22.76
C VAL A 36 -29.36 -19.96 -21.73
N ILE A 37 -28.70 -21.09 -21.94
CA ILE A 37 -27.68 -21.61 -21.02
C ILE A 37 -26.48 -20.66 -20.95
N GLY A 38 -26.01 -20.15 -22.07
CA GLY A 38 -24.92 -19.17 -22.12
C GLY A 38 -25.26 -17.88 -21.38
N GLY A 39 -26.47 -17.36 -21.59
CA GLY A 39 -26.98 -16.18 -20.88
C GLY A 39 -27.04 -16.41 -19.36
N VAL A 40 -27.56 -17.56 -18.91
CA VAL A 40 -27.59 -17.92 -17.49
C VAL A 40 -26.17 -18.03 -16.91
N CYS A 41 -25.24 -18.65 -17.63
CA CYS A 41 -23.83 -18.73 -17.19
C CYS A 41 -23.17 -17.36 -17.06
N VAL A 42 -23.38 -16.45 -18.00
CA VAL A 42 -22.85 -15.08 -17.94
C VAL A 42 -23.45 -14.33 -16.75
N VAL A 43 -24.76 -14.41 -16.54
CA VAL A 43 -25.42 -13.79 -15.38
C VAL A 43 -24.91 -14.41 -14.08
N ALA A 44 -24.75 -15.74 -14.00
CA ALA A 44 -24.20 -16.41 -12.83
C ALA A 44 -22.74 -15.98 -12.54
N LEU A 45 -21.90 -15.81 -13.56
CA LEU A 45 -20.54 -15.31 -13.42
C LEU A 45 -20.52 -13.85 -12.96
N LEU A 46 -21.39 -12.99 -13.47
CA LEU A 46 -21.51 -11.59 -13.04
C LEU A 46 -22.02 -11.49 -11.59
N VAL A 47 -23.02 -12.30 -11.22
CA VAL A 47 -23.51 -12.37 -9.85
C VAL A 47 -22.42 -12.92 -8.92
N ARG A 48 -21.75 -14.00 -9.30
CA ARG A 48 -20.63 -14.56 -8.54
C ARG A 48 -19.49 -13.54 -8.37
N SER A 49 -19.09 -12.85 -9.42
CA SER A 49 -18.06 -11.79 -9.35
C SER A 49 -18.46 -10.65 -8.43
N ASN A 50 -19.72 -10.23 -8.44
CA ASN A 50 -20.24 -9.18 -7.57
C ASN A 50 -20.44 -9.63 -6.11
N PHE A 51 -20.84 -10.88 -5.87
CA PHE A 51 -21.03 -11.43 -4.53
C PHE A 51 -19.68 -11.72 -3.85
N PHE A 52 -18.73 -12.35 -4.53
CA PHE A 52 -17.39 -12.61 -3.95
C PHE A 52 -16.59 -11.33 -3.70
N SER A 53 -16.89 -10.24 -4.41
CA SER A 53 -16.33 -8.93 -4.11
C SER A 53 -16.97 -8.27 -2.88
N LYS A 54 -18.19 -8.68 -2.50
CA LYS A 54 -18.90 -8.16 -1.32
C LYS A 54 -18.49 -8.83 -0.01
N ASP A 55 -18.20 -10.12 0.00
CA ASP A 55 -17.86 -10.84 1.24
C ASP A 55 -16.51 -10.41 1.81
N LYS A 56 -15.52 -10.03 0.98
CA LYS A 56 -14.29 -9.39 1.45
C LYS A 56 -14.50 -7.98 2.03
N LYS A 57 -15.63 -7.33 1.74
CA LYS A 57 -15.98 -6.01 2.31
C LYS A 57 -16.59 -6.09 3.71
N VAL A 58 -17.11 -7.22 4.13
CA VAL A 58 -17.84 -7.33 5.41
C VAL A 58 -16.90 -7.60 6.58
N GLU A 59 -15.81 -8.33 6.41
CA GLU A 59 -14.81 -8.56 7.48
C GLU A 59 -14.06 -7.30 7.91
N ALA A 60 -14.04 -6.26 7.08
CA ALA A 60 -13.42 -4.97 7.42
C ALA A 60 -14.34 -4.06 8.27
N MET A 61 -15.57 -4.47 8.59
CA MET A 61 -16.52 -3.68 9.37
C MET A 61 -16.34 -3.75 10.90
N GLU A 62 -15.35 -4.46 11.41
CA GLU A 62 -15.13 -4.62 12.88
C GLU A 62 -14.59 -3.37 13.60
N GLY A 63 -14.66 -2.19 13.03
CA GLY A 63 -13.93 -1.08 13.63
C GLY A 63 -14.77 0.09 14.14
N PHE A 64 -15.83 0.49 13.47
CA PHE A 64 -16.43 1.80 13.72
C PHE A 64 -17.96 1.75 13.75
N GLU A 65 -18.50 1.41 14.91
CA GLU A 65 -19.94 1.53 15.18
C GLU A 65 -20.33 2.97 15.50
N ALA A 66 -21.50 3.38 15.02
CA ALA A 66 -22.10 4.66 15.38
C ALA A 66 -22.42 4.68 16.89
N GLY A 67 -21.82 5.63 17.62
CA GLY A 67 -22.06 5.77 19.06
C GLY A 67 -20.85 5.52 19.97
N LEU A 68 -19.67 5.23 19.42
CA LEU A 68 -18.45 5.09 20.19
C LEU A 68 -18.08 6.35 20.99
N SER A 69 -17.59 6.18 22.21
CA SER A 69 -17.03 7.28 22.99
C SER A 69 -15.78 7.84 22.29
N LYS A 70 -15.47 9.12 22.53
CA LYS A 70 -14.26 9.77 21.99
C LYS A 70 -12.98 8.99 22.34
N GLU A 71 -12.91 8.47 23.55
CA GLU A 71 -11.75 7.72 24.01
C GLU A 71 -11.60 6.36 23.32
N GLU A 72 -12.71 5.66 23.11
CA GLU A 72 -12.70 4.38 22.41
C GLU A 72 -12.35 4.55 20.93
N LEU A 73 -12.88 5.59 20.30
CA LEU A 73 -12.52 5.98 18.94
C LEU A 73 -11.02 6.26 18.83
N ARG A 74 -10.44 6.99 19.78
CA ARG A 74 -9.01 7.26 19.87
C ARG A 74 -8.18 5.99 19.99
N LYS A 75 -8.56 5.08 20.89
CA LYS A 75 -7.85 3.80 21.08
C LYS A 75 -7.85 2.96 19.81
N ARG A 76 -9.01 2.84 19.15
CA ARG A 76 -9.13 2.09 17.89
C ARG A 76 -8.33 2.72 16.76
N PHE A 77 -8.35 4.05 16.67
CA PHE A 77 -7.57 4.79 15.68
C PHE A 77 -6.07 4.59 15.88
N ASN A 78 -5.57 4.72 17.12
CA ASN A 78 -4.18 4.49 17.45
C ASN A 78 -3.73 3.06 17.12
N ALA A 79 -4.55 2.07 17.49
CA ALA A 79 -4.29 0.67 17.18
C ALA A 79 -4.29 0.39 15.65
N ALA A 80 -5.17 1.06 14.90
CA ALA A 80 -5.20 0.94 13.44
C ALA A 80 -3.92 1.51 12.80
N ILE A 81 -3.44 2.66 13.27
CA ILE A 81 -2.18 3.27 12.76
C ILE A 81 -0.98 2.39 13.07
N ASP A 82 -0.85 1.91 14.32
CA ASP A 82 0.26 1.03 14.71
C ASP A 82 0.27 -0.26 13.88
N ARG A 83 -0.90 -0.89 13.69
CA ARG A 83 -1.04 -2.07 12.84
C ARG A 83 -0.62 -1.80 11.39
N ASN A 84 -1.09 -0.68 10.80
CA ASN A 84 -0.74 -0.32 9.43
C ASN A 84 0.76 -0.01 9.27
N LEU A 85 1.38 0.66 10.24
CA LEU A 85 2.82 0.90 10.27
C LEU A 85 3.58 -0.43 10.27
N LYS A 86 3.23 -1.33 11.20
CA LYS A 86 3.85 -2.64 11.30
C LYS A 86 3.73 -3.43 9.99
N GLN A 87 2.52 -3.55 9.44
CA GLN A 87 2.29 -4.25 8.18
C GLN A 87 3.08 -3.64 7.01
N THR A 88 3.14 -2.31 6.92
CA THR A 88 3.92 -1.60 5.89
C THR A 88 5.40 -1.98 5.97
N ILE A 89 5.97 -1.95 7.17
CA ILE A 89 7.40 -2.25 7.38
C ILE A 89 7.69 -3.75 7.22
N ASP A 90 6.79 -4.62 7.68
CA ASP A 90 6.93 -6.07 7.50
C ASP A 90 6.93 -6.42 5.99
N ILE A 91 5.99 -5.87 5.20
CA ILE A 91 5.94 -6.10 3.74
C ILE A 91 7.20 -5.54 3.07
N PHE A 92 7.61 -4.31 3.39
CA PHE A 92 8.85 -3.72 2.85
C PHE A 92 10.07 -4.60 3.13
N SER A 93 10.20 -5.04 4.38
CA SER A 93 11.33 -5.86 4.84
C SER A 93 11.35 -7.23 4.16
N ASN A 94 10.22 -7.94 4.18
CA ASN A 94 10.08 -9.25 3.55
C ASN A 94 10.35 -9.18 2.05
N THR A 95 9.72 -8.21 1.36
CA THR A 95 9.92 -8.05 -0.08
C THR A 95 11.37 -7.72 -0.42
N THR A 96 12.03 -6.84 0.37
CA THR A 96 13.44 -6.51 0.15
C THR A 96 14.32 -7.74 0.33
N MET A 97 14.10 -8.54 1.37
CA MET A 97 14.85 -9.79 1.62
C MET A 97 14.62 -10.83 0.52
N ASN A 98 13.37 -11.07 0.14
CA ASN A 98 12.97 -12.00 -0.90
C ASN A 98 13.53 -11.58 -2.27
N PHE A 99 13.47 -10.28 -2.58
CA PHE A 99 14.06 -9.70 -3.79
C PHE A 99 15.57 -9.91 -3.84
N LEU A 100 16.30 -9.59 -2.77
CA LEU A 100 17.74 -9.78 -2.69
C LEU A 100 18.17 -11.24 -2.70
N SER A 101 17.26 -12.17 -2.43
CA SER A 101 17.45 -13.62 -2.52
C SER A 101 17.02 -14.21 -3.86
N GLU A 102 16.54 -13.36 -4.80
CA GLU A 102 16.03 -13.75 -6.11
C GLU A 102 14.81 -14.70 -6.05
N ASP A 103 14.06 -14.68 -4.92
CA ASP A 103 12.84 -15.49 -4.76
C ASP A 103 11.63 -14.80 -5.41
N TYR A 104 11.46 -15.05 -6.70
CA TYR A 104 10.32 -14.51 -7.48
C TYR A 104 8.96 -14.93 -6.90
N SER A 105 8.82 -16.16 -6.39
CA SER A 105 7.56 -16.67 -5.87
C SER A 105 7.15 -15.94 -4.59
N ALA A 106 8.11 -15.70 -3.70
CA ALA A 106 7.89 -14.93 -2.49
C ALA A 106 7.55 -13.46 -2.79
N VAL A 107 8.32 -12.79 -3.68
CA VAL A 107 8.03 -11.39 -4.07
C VAL A 107 6.65 -11.26 -4.73
N LYS A 108 6.22 -12.25 -5.52
CA LYS A 108 4.87 -12.27 -6.09
C LYS A 108 3.78 -12.37 -5.02
N LYS A 109 4.03 -13.10 -3.94
CA LYS A 109 3.13 -13.16 -2.78
C LYS A 109 3.11 -11.83 -2.03
N ASP A 110 4.27 -11.23 -1.77
CA ASP A 110 4.40 -9.92 -1.12
C ASP A 110 3.64 -8.83 -1.89
N LYS A 111 3.63 -8.90 -3.24
CA LYS A 111 2.83 -8.00 -4.09
C LYS A 111 1.32 -8.11 -3.81
N LEU A 112 0.80 -9.30 -3.58
CA LEU A 112 -0.61 -9.49 -3.21
C LEU A 112 -0.87 -8.91 -1.81
N GLU A 113 0.01 -9.13 -0.86
CA GLU A 113 -0.09 -8.58 0.49
C GLU A 113 -0.06 -7.04 0.49
N ALA A 114 0.80 -6.43 -0.33
CA ALA A 114 0.85 -4.97 -0.51
C ALA A 114 -0.44 -4.41 -1.14
N GLN A 115 -1.06 -5.13 -2.08
CA GLN A 115 -2.35 -4.76 -2.66
C GLN A 115 -3.47 -4.88 -1.62
N GLU A 116 -3.51 -5.96 -0.84
CA GLU A 116 -4.49 -6.17 0.22
C GLU A 116 -4.39 -5.08 1.30
N LEU A 117 -3.18 -4.68 1.69
CA LEU A 117 -2.96 -3.56 2.61
C LEU A 117 -3.53 -2.25 2.05
N LEU A 118 -3.25 -1.92 0.79
CA LEU A 118 -3.78 -0.71 0.14
C LEU A 118 -5.31 -0.70 0.08
N ASP A 119 -5.91 -1.84 -0.26
CA ASP A 119 -7.37 -1.99 -0.32
C ASP A 119 -8.00 -1.84 1.06
N HIS A 120 -7.40 -2.44 2.09
CA HIS A 120 -7.82 -2.31 3.48
C HIS A 120 -7.77 -0.85 3.97
N ILE A 121 -6.66 -0.14 3.74
CA ILE A 121 -6.49 1.26 4.11
C ILE A 121 -7.49 2.15 3.37
N SER A 122 -7.73 1.88 2.09
CA SER A 122 -8.71 2.62 1.28
C SER A 122 -10.13 2.46 1.82
N LEU A 123 -10.47 1.26 2.30
CA LEU A 123 -11.75 0.97 2.94
C LEU A 123 -11.87 1.68 4.29
N LEU A 124 -10.85 1.59 5.16
CA LEU A 124 -10.82 2.30 6.45
C LEU A 124 -11.01 3.80 6.25
N ARG A 125 -10.31 4.42 5.29
CA ARG A 125 -10.47 5.84 4.96
C ARG A 125 -11.91 6.17 4.59
N SER A 126 -12.55 5.34 3.78
CA SER A 126 -13.95 5.54 3.36
C SER A 126 -14.93 5.43 4.52
N GLN A 127 -14.70 4.48 5.42
CA GLN A 127 -15.52 4.28 6.62
C GLN A 127 -15.41 5.48 7.57
N TYR A 128 -14.19 5.97 7.81
CA TYR A 128 -13.95 7.17 8.60
C TYR A 128 -14.64 8.40 8.01
N TYR A 129 -14.57 8.56 6.69
CA TYR A 129 -15.23 9.68 6.01
C TYR A 129 -16.76 9.63 6.21
N LEU A 130 -17.37 8.46 6.06
CA LEU A 130 -18.81 8.27 6.24
C LEU A 130 -19.23 8.54 7.70
N MET A 131 -18.49 8.01 8.68
CA MET A 131 -18.78 8.23 10.09
C MET A 131 -18.75 9.72 10.46
N ILE A 132 -17.76 10.44 9.95
CA ILE A 132 -17.58 11.87 10.19
C ILE A 132 -18.67 12.70 9.48
N SER A 133 -19.08 12.32 8.28
CA SER A 133 -20.09 13.06 7.49
C SER A 133 -21.50 12.97 8.09
N HIS A 134 -21.82 11.87 8.78
CA HIS A 134 -23.16 11.66 9.37
C HIS A 134 -23.32 12.30 10.77
N GLY A 135 -22.34 13.03 11.27
CA GLY A 135 -22.50 13.98 12.40
C GLY A 135 -22.76 13.36 13.77
N GLN A 136 -22.44 12.10 14.00
CA GLN A 136 -22.61 11.45 15.30
C GLN A 136 -21.30 11.47 16.11
N GLY A 137 -21.34 11.96 17.34
CA GLY A 137 -20.21 11.96 18.29
C GLY A 137 -19.14 13.02 17.99
N ALA A 138 -17.86 12.61 17.99
CA ALA A 138 -16.70 13.46 17.71
C ALA A 138 -16.71 14.16 16.32
N GLY A 139 -17.63 13.81 15.46
CA GLY A 139 -17.78 14.37 14.13
C GLY A 139 -18.27 15.82 14.05
N LYS A 140 -18.67 16.44 15.17
CA LYS A 140 -18.97 17.89 15.22
C LYS A 140 -17.73 18.77 15.33
N ASP A 141 -16.58 18.18 15.66
CA ASP A 141 -15.32 18.89 15.79
C ASP A 141 -14.61 18.93 14.42
N TYR A 142 -14.61 20.10 13.77
CA TYR A 142 -13.99 20.31 12.47
C TYR A 142 -12.48 19.98 12.49
N ASP A 143 -11.81 20.30 13.58
CA ASP A 143 -10.37 20.08 13.72
C ASP A 143 -10.06 18.58 13.79
N ALA A 144 -10.77 17.81 14.62
CA ALA A 144 -10.60 16.36 14.69
C ALA A 144 -10.83 15.68 13.34
N ARG A 145 -11.81 16.13 12.55
CA ARG A 145 -12.06 15.63 11.19
C ARG A 145 -10.87 15.82 10.27
N ASN A 146 -10.24 16.99 10.31
CA ASN A 146 -9.09 17.31 9.49
C ASN A 146 -7.89 16.41 9.84
N TYR A 147 -7.65 16.13 11.14
CA TYR A 147 -6.59 15.23 11.59
C TYR A 147 -6.79 13.80 11.09
N TYR A 148 -7.99 13.24 11.24
CA TYR A 148 -8.30 11.91 10.72
C TYR A 148 -8.11 11.83 9.21
N TYR A 149 -8.61 12.81 8.47
CA TYR A 149 -8.45 12.85 7.03
C TYR A 149 -6.98 12.88 6.60
N ARG A 150 -6.20 13.78 7.20
CA ARG A 150 -4.76 13.91 6.90
C ARG A 150 -3.98 12.64 7.23
N THR A 151 -4.28 12.01 8.36
CA THR A 151 -3.63 10.76 8.77
C THR A 151 -3.91 9.64 7.78
N PHE A 152 -5.17 9.35 7.47
CA PHE A 152 -5.49 8.28 6.52
C PHE A 152 -5.04 8.58 5.10
N SER A 153 -4.95 9.84 4.71
CA SER A 153 -4.36 10.22 3.43
C SER A 153 -2.88 9.85 3.38
N ASN A 154 -2.11 10.20 4.42
CA ASN A 154 -0.69 9.85 4.49
C ASN A 154 -0.46 8.34 4.53
N VAL A 155 -1.23 7.59 5.33
CA VAL A 155 -1.13 6.12 5.39
C VAL A 155 -1.44 5.49 4.03
N LYS A 156 -2.48 5.99 3.32
CA LYS A 156 -2.83 5.50 1.99
C LYS A 156 -1.74 5.77 0.97
N ASP A 157 -1.14 6.95 0.99
CA ASP A 157 -0.08 7.31 0.05
C ASP A 157 1.14 6.39 0.23
N VAL A 158 1.55 6.11 1.49
CA VAL A 158 2.64 5.14 1.76
C VAL A 158 2.29 3.74 1.25
N ALA A 159 1.07 3.27 1.49
CA ALA A 159 0.65 1.96 1.00
C ALA A 159 0.62 1.88 -0.53
N GLN A 160 0.26 2.98 -1.20
CA GLN A 160 0.31 3.12 -2.66
C GLN A 160 1.75 3.04 -3.18
N ASP A 161 2.68 3.75 -2.53
CA ASP A 161 4.09 3.75 -2.90
C ASP A 161 4.74 2.39 -2.63
N LEU A 162 4.39 1.74 -1.50
CA LEU A 162 4.81 0.36 -1.20
C LEU A 162 4.38 -0.61 -2.30
N ARG A 163 3.10 -0.61 -2.63
CA ARG A 163 2.54 -1.48 -3.68
C ARG A 163 3.21 -1.23 -5.04
N ASN A 164 3.47 0.03 -5.39
CA ASN A 164 4.14 0.38 -6.64
C ASN A 164 5.59 -0.12 -6.66
N THR A 165 6.34 0.06 -5.57
CA THR A 165 7.73 -0.40 -5.46
C THR A 165 7.84 -1.91 -5.47
N VAL A 166 6.97 -2.61 -4.73
CA VAL A 166 6.89 -4.08 -4.74
C VAL A 166 6.59 -4.62 -6.14
N ASN A 167 5.68 -3.96 -6.88
CA ASN A 167 5.39 -4.31 -8.26
C ASN A 167 6.61 -4.11 -9.19
N GLN A 168 7.41 -3.07 -9.00
CA GLN A 168 8.66 -2.87 -9.75
C GLN A 168 9.69 -3.95 -9.43
N MET A 169 9.83 -4.36 -8.15
CA MET A 169 10.70 -5.45 -7.74
C MET A 169 10.27 -6.78 -8.38
N GLU A 170 8.99 -7.08 -8.38
CA GLU A 170 8.44 -8.29 -9.02
C GLU A 170 8.71 -8.29 -10.52
N GLN A 171 8.46 -7.18 -11.22
CA GLN A 171 8.74 -7.04 -12.65
C GLN A 171 10.25 -7.18 -12.96
N HIS A 172 11.12 -6.68 -12.11
CA HIS A 172 12.56 -6.80 -12.26
C HIS A 172 13.00 -8.26 -12.26
N LEU A 173 12.49 -9.07 -11.31
CA LEU A 173 12.77 -10.51 -11.25
C LEU A 173 12.10 -11.25 -12.40
N ALA A 174 10.86 -10.93 -12.77
CA ALA A 174 10.15 -11.54 -13.89
C ALA A 174 10.90 -11.36 -15.23
N ASN A 175 11.59 -10.23 -15.39
CA ASN A 175 12.43 -9.96 -16.56
C ASN A 175 13.86 -10.55 -16.44
N SER A 176 14.12 -11.38 -15.42
CA SER A 176 15.43 -12.00 -15.18
C SER A 176 16.58 -10.98 -15.03
N HIS A 177 16.28 -9.79 -14.53
CA HIS A 177 17.30 -8.81 -14.23
C HIS A 177 18.05 -9.17 -12.94
N SER A 178 19.36 -8.95 -12.92
CA SER A 178 20.18 -9.23 -11.75
C SER A 178 19.88 -8.28 -10.59
N VAL A 179 19.78 -8.81 -9.38
CA VAL A 179 19.58 -8.05 -8.14
C VAL A 179 20.83 -7.27 -7.72
N PHE A 180 20.68 -6.44 -6.70
CA PHE A 180 21.77 -5.64 -6.15
C PHE A 180 22.79 -6.52 -5.42
N LYS A 181 24.07 -6.19 -5.59
CA LYS A 181 25.22 -6.88 -4.96
C LYS A 181 26.12 -5.85 -4.26
N GLY A 182 27.10 -6.32 -3.51
CA GLY A 182 28.09 -5.47 -2.85
C GLY A 182 27.47 -4.45 -1.90
N GLN A 183 27.94 -3.20 -1.98
CA GLN A 183 27.52 -2.12 -1.08
C GLN A 183 26.02 -1.79 -1.20
N LEU A 184 25.45 -1.83 -2.40
CA LEU A 184 24.03 -1.56 -2.59
C LEU A 184 23.14 -2.59 -1.86
N ARG A 185 23.51 -3.87 -1.91
CA ARG A 185 22.83 -4.91 -1.13
C ARG A 185 22.91 -4.63 0.37
N THR A 186 24.12 -4.31 0.85
CA THR A 186 24.38 -4.03 2.27
C THR A 186 23.54 -2.82 2.74
N ASN A 187 23.43 -1.78 1.94
CA ASN A 187 22.65 -0.60 2.26
C ASN A 187 21.15 -0.90 2.37
N LEU A 188 20.59 -1.75 1.50
CA LEU A 188 19.19 -2.16 1.60
C LEU A 188 18.92 -3.01 2.85
N LEU A 189 19.85 -3.88 3.25
CA LEU A 189 19.73 -4.63 4.50
C LEU A 189 19.78 -3.70 5.72
N LYS A 190 20.65 -2.68 5.72
CA LYS A 190 20.67 -1.65 6.77
C LYS A 190 19.36 -0.87 6.82
N ALA A 191 18.77 -0.52 5.65
CA ALA A 191 17.48 0.15 5.60
C ALA A 191 16.36 -0.69 6.24
N VAL A 192 16.35 -2.01 6.02
CA VAL A 192 15.41 -2.93 6.67
C VAL A 192 15.57 -2.91 8.19
N ASP A 193 16.80 -3.01 8.70
CA ASP A 193 17.08 -2.98 10.14
C ASP A 193 16.71 -1.62 10.76
N ALA A 194 17.03 -0.53 10.08
CA ALA A 194 16.71 0.82 10.51
C ALA A 194 15.21 1.07 10.59
N LEU A 195 14.42 0.60 9.60
CA LEU A 195 12.95 0.67 9.65
C LEU A 195 12.35 -0.17 10.79
N SER A 196 12.91 -1.34 11.08
CA SER A 196 12.46 -2.16 12.21
C SER A 196 12.68 -1.44 13.55
N ASN A 197 13.80 -0.75 13.72
CA ASN A 197 14.08 0.06 14.90
C ASN A 197 13.19 1.31 14.95
N PHE A 198 12.97 1.97 13.82
CA PHE A 198 12.08 3.10 13.69
C PHE A 198 10.64 2.73 14.09
N GLN A 199 10.12 1.59 13.63
CA GLN A 199 8.81 1.09 13.98
C GLN A 199 8.66 0.87 15.49
N LYS A 200 9.65 0.23 16.15
CA LYS A 200 9.61 0.01 17.59
C LYS A 200 9.53 1.33 18.36
N SER A 201 10.35 2.31 17.99
CA SER A 201 10.36 3.63 18.64
C SER A 201 9.06 4.40 18.41
N LEU A 202 8.45 4.29 17.21
CA LEU A 202 7.15 4.90 16.95
C LEU A 202 6.03 4.23 17.76
N SER A 203 6.00 2.90 17.83
CA SER A 203 5.01 2.15 18.60
C SER A 203 5.10 2.51 20.10
N GLU A 204 6.31 2.62 20.67
CA GLU A 204 6.52 3.07 22.04
C GLU A 204 6.02 4.50 22.27
N TYR A 205 6.26 5.42 21.32
CA TYR A 205 5.75 6.79 21.37
C TYR A 205 4.22 6.83 21.37
N VAL A 206 3.59 6.08 20.46
CA VAL A 206 2.13 6.04 20.31
C VAL A 206 1.45 5.42 21.52
N MET A 207 1.99 4.34 22.07
CA MET A 207 1.36 3.55 23.14
C MET A 207 1.62 4.13 24.52
N ASN A 208 2.82 4.61 24.78
CA ASN A 208 3.27 4.96 26.13
C ASN A 208 3.41 6.47 26.37
N GLY A 209 3.45 7.29 25.30
CA GLY A 209 3.68 8.74 25.42
C GLY A 209 5.02 9.13 26.08
N SER A 210 5.94 8.17 26.21
CA SER A 210 7.19 8.33 26.98
C SER A 210 8.31 9.02 26.21
N THR A 211 8.18 9.14 24.89
CA THR A 211 9.19 9.72 24.01
C THR A 211 8.83 11.17 23.70
N THR A 212 9.80 12.08 23.71
CA THR A 212 9.59 13.48 23.32
C THR A 212 9.64 13.66 21.80
N ASP A 213 8.99 14.72 21.28
CA ASP A 213 9.03 15.06 19.86
C ASP A 213 10.45 15.23 19.34
N GLU A 214 11.34 15.76 20.19
CA GLU A 214 12.75 15.94 19.84
C GLU A 214 13.45 14.61 19.54
N VAL A 215 13.19 13.58 20.34
CA VAL A 215 13.76 12.25 20.13
C VAL A 215 13.21 11.61 18.86
N LEU A 216 11.90 11.77 18.61
CA LEU A 216 11.26 11.29 17.39
C LEU A 216 11.84 11.98 16.14
N LEU A 217 11.95 13.30 16.16
CA LEU A 217 12.51 14.07 15.04
C LEU A 217 13.99 13.76 14.82
N ARG A 218 14.76 13.56 15.89
CA ARG A 218 16.17 13.13 15.78
C ARG A 218 16.27 11.76 15.11
N LEU A 219 15.45 10.80 15.55
CA LEU A 219 15.42 9.46 14.94
C LEU A 219 15.06 9.53 13.45
N SER A 220 14.05 10.31 13.11
CA SER A 220 13.65 10.55 11.71
C SER A 220 14.81 11.15 10.89
N ASN A 221 15.45 12.19 11.39
CA ASN A 221 16.56 12.85 10.70
C ASN A 221 17.76 11.92 10.49
N THR A 222 18.12 11.12 11.49
CA THR A 222 19.19 10.12 11.36
C THR A 222 18.91 9.13 10.24
N ASN A 223 17.70 8.61 10.16
CA ASN A 223 17.31 7.69 9.06
C ASN A 223 17.32 8.39 7.69
N LEU A 224 16.91 9.67 7.62
CA LEU A 224 16.94 10.44 6.37
C LEU A 224 18.36 10.74 5.90
N GLU A 225 19.30 10.97 6.82
CA GLU A 225 20.74 11.11 6.51
C GLU A 225 21.31 9.80 5.94
N GLU A 226 20.90 8.64 6.45
CA GLU A 226 21.28 7.34 5.87
C GLU A 226 20.75 7.17 4.44
N VAL A 227 19.49 7.56 4.17
CA VAL A 227 18.95 7.53 2.80
C VAL A 227 19.81 8.39 1.85
N ASN A 228 20.21 9.58 2.28
CA ASN A 228 21.07 10.45 1.48
C ASN A 228 22.45 9.81 1.23
N ALA A 229 23.03 9.15 2.24
CA ALA A 229 24.28 8.43 2.08
C ALA A 229 24.16 7.27 1.07
N PHE A 230 23.06 6.52 1.12
CA PHE A 230 22.80 5.43 0.17
C PHE A 230 22.59 5.95 -1.26
N GLN A 231 21.98 7.13 -1.43
CA GLN A 231 21.87 7.76 -2.75
C GLN A 231 23.24 8.18 -3.31
N LEU A 232 24.12 8.71 -2.47
CA LEU A 232 25.48 9.05 -2.90
C LEU A 232 26.28 7.80 -3.32
N GLU A 233 26.15 6.68 -2.61
CA GLU A 233 26.76 5.44 -3.03
C GLU A 233 26.22 4.93 -4.36
N LEU A 234 24.90 5.03 -4.60
CA LEU A 234 24.32 4.71 -5.89
C LEU A 234 24.91 5.58 -7.02
N MET A 235 25.09 6.89 -6.80
CA MET A 235 25.69 7.77 -7.81
C MET A 235 27.12 7.34 -8.17
N LYS A 236 27.91 6.93 -7.18
CA LYS A 236 29.25 6.37 -7.42
C LYS A 236 29.19 5.07 -8.24
N GLU A 237 28.24 4.18 -7.93
CA GLU A 237 28.06 2.92 -8.69
C GLU A 237 27.65 3.21 -10.16
N ILE A 238 26.82 4.20 -10.40
CA ILE A 238 26.45 4.63 -11.76
C ILE A 238 27.66 5.17 -12.53
N GLU A 239 28.46 6.04 -11.89
CA GLU A 239 29.64 6.65 -12.50
C GLU A 239 30.74 5.63 -12.82
N VAL A 240 31.10 4.81 -11.83
CA VAL A 240 32.24 3.89 -11.90
C VAL A 240 31.90 2.61 -12.65
N ASN A 241 30.77 1.99 -12.29
CA ASN A 241 30.40 0.65 -12.79
C ASN A 241 29.39 0.67 -13.94
N LYS A 242 29.04 1.89 -14.44
CA LYS A 242 28.08 2.09 -15.55
C LYS A 242 26.78 1.28 -15.33
N MET A 243 26.23 1.38 -14.16
CA MET A 243 25.01 0.65 -13.78
C MET A 243 23.89 0.92 -14.77
N PRO A 244 23.17 -0.10 -15.26
CA PRO A 244 22.04 0.09 -16.19
C PRO A 244 20.93 0.94 -15.58
N LEU A 245 20.29 1.79 -16.38
CA LEU A 245 19.27 2.75 -15.96
C LEU A 245 18.12 2.08 -15.17
N HIS A 246 17.57 0.97 -15.67
CA HIS A 246 16.48 0.25 -15.02
C HIS A 246 16.82 -0.26 -13.60
N ARG A 247 18.10 -0.56 -13.32
CA ARG A 247 18.55 -0.95 -11.99
C ARG A 247 18.68 0.25 -11.05
N SER A 248 19.24 1.35 -11.55
CA SER A 248 19.36 2.58 -10.76
C SER A 248 17.99 3.19 -10.43
N GLU A 249 17.04 3.15 -11.38
CA GLU A 249 15.65 3.59 -11.15
C GLU A 249 14.95 2.75 -10.09
N LEU A 250 15.08 1.41 -10.13
CA LEU A 250 14.51 0.55 -9.10
C LEU A 250 15.12 0.83 -7.72
N TYR A 251 16.46 0.96 -7.64
CA TYR A 251 17.14 1.26 -6.38
C TYR A 251 16.65 2.60 -5.80
N LEU A 252 16.53 3.63 -6.63
CA LEU A 252 15.99 4.94 -6.22
C LEU A 252 14.54 4.83 -5.75
N SER A 253 13.71 4.04 -6.41
CA SER A 253 12.31 3.80 -5.99
C SER A 253 12.25 3.15 -4.60
N ILE A 254 13.14 2.20 -4.30
CA ILE A 254 13.23 1.57 -2.97
C ILE A 254 13.67 2.59 -1.91
N LEU A 255 14.69 3.40 -2.20
CA LEU A 255 15.15 4.44 -1.28
C LEU A 255 14.10 5.53 -1.09
N GLN A 256 13.35 5.89 -2.13
CA GLN A 256 12.26 6.85 -2.03
C GLN A 256 11.14 6.31 -1.14
N LEU A 257 10.76 5.04 -1.30
CA LEU A 257 9.78 4.41 -0.41
C LEU A 257 10.27 4.41 1.05
N TYR A 258 11.53 4.06 1.29
CA TYR A 258 12.15 4.14 2.63
C TYR A 258 12.01 5.54 3.22
N ARG A 259 12.33 6.58 2.46
CA ARG A 259 12.17 7.99 2.84
C ARG A 259 10.72 8.36 3.15
N GLU A 260 9.77 7.95 2.29
CA GLU A 260 8.34 8.23 2.47
C GLU A 260 7.77 7.57 3.72
N ILE A 261 8.17 6.33 4.02
CA ILE A 261 7.78 5.65 5.25
C ILE A 261 8.20 6.48 6.47
N ILE A 262 9.47 6.90 6.55
CA ILE A 262 9.98 7.67 7.68
C ILE A 262 9.24 9.01 7.80
N ASN A 263 9.18 9.79 6.73
CA ASN A 263 8.59 11.13 6.75
C ASN A 263 7.10 11.09 7.11
N ARG A 264 6.33 10.26 6.44
CA ARG A 264 4.87 10.24 6.61
C ARG A 264 4.45 9.65 7.93
N TYR A 265 5.10 8.59 8.41
CA TYR A 265 4.78 8.04 9.73
C TYR A 265 5.23 8.97 10.87
N THR A 266 6.32 9.71 10.71
CA THR A 266 6.69 10.78 11.66
C THR A 266 5.59 11.85 11.72
N VAL A 267 5.09 12.32 10.57
CA VAL A 267 3.99 13.29 10.50
C VAL A 267 2.69 12.71 11.09
N ILE A 268 2.37 11.46 10.80
CA ILE A 268 1.16 10.79 11.33
C ILE A 268 1.18 10.76 12.85
N VAL A 269 2.32 10.40 13.44
CA VAL A 269 2.45 10.30 14.90
C VAL A 269 2.39 11.67 15.57
N LEU A 270 2.97 12.71 14.96
CA LEU A 270 2.83 14.09 15.44
C LEU A 270 1.38 14.58 15.37
N LEU A 271 0.69 14.33 14.25
CA LEU A 271 -0.74 14.65 14.12
C LEU A 271 -1.59 13.94 15.16
N GLN A 272 -1.29 12.69 15.45
CA GLN A 272 -1.98 11.88 16.46
C GLN A 272 -1.82 12.45 17.87
N ARG A 273 -0.63 12.95 18.20
CA ARG A 273 -0.39 13.63 19.47
C ARG A 273 -1.20 14.93 19.58
N GLU A 274 -1.22 15.76 18.57
CA GLU A 274 -2.03 16.98 18.54
C GLU A 274 -3.52 16.67 18.73
N LEU A 275 -4.03 15.64 18.05
CA LEU A 275 -5.40 15.19 18.23
C LEU A 275 -5.67 14.75 19.67
N ASN A 276 -4.75 13.99 20.28
CA ASN A 276 -4.87 13.55 21.66
C ASN A 276 -4.91 14.74 22.63
N PHE A 277 -4.06 15.74 22.42
CA PHE A 277 -4.01 16.96 23.22
C PHE A 277 -5.33 17.75 23.13
N MET A 278 -5.85 18.00 21.94
CA MET A 278 -7.14 18.69 21.74
C MET A 278 -8.33 17.98 22.39
N LEU A 279 -8.32 16.65 22.40
CA LEU A 279 -9.39 15.87 23.02
C LEU A 279 -9.32 15.86 24.56
N THR A 280 -8.15 16.16 25.14
CA THR A 280 -7.94 16.18 26.61
C THR A 280 -8.18 17.56 27.21
N GLU A 281 -7.84 18.66 26.53
CA GLU A 281 -8.00 20.03 27.05
C GLU A 281 -9.44 20.57 27.02
N ARG A 282 -10.37 19.94 26.31
CA ARG A 282 -11.78 20.35 26.23
C ARG A 282 -12.67 19.68 27.30
N HIS A 283 -12.06 19.17 28.37
CA HIS A 283 -12.72 18.74 29.60
C HIS A 283 -12.32 19.63 30.76
#